data_6af0aaad79f33e9a5c68a7574a44f226
#
_entry.id   6af0aaad79f33e9a5c68a7574a44f226
#
_cell.length_a   1.000
_cell.length_b   1.000
_cell.length_c   1.000
_cell.angle_alpha   90.00
_cell.angle_beta   90.00
_cell.angle_gamma   90.00
#
_symmetry.space_group_name_H-M   'P 1'
#
loop_
_entity.id
_entity.type
_entity.pdbx_description
1 polymer ?
#
loop_
_entity_poly.entity_id
_entity_poly.type
_entity_poly.pdbx_seq_one_letter_code
_entity_poly.pdbx_strand_id
1 'polypeptide(L)'
;SKIKSKGTSMESLGRVAVLMGGHSAEREISKLSGTGVLTALKFLGVDAHAFDPAERDLSELKREGFARCFIALHGRRGEDGTVQGALELLRLPYTGSGVMACAIAMDKVMTKRLWIAQGLPTPRYVCLDPEAQTRERIHGVPDGLGLPLIVKPPREGSSIGITKVQGYSQMQDAVALATRYDPDLLCEEFIAGEELTCAVLGSGTSARALPVIRIVAPAGNYDYENKYFSDATRYLCPSGLDAAEAAQQ
;
A
#
# COMPACT_ATOMS: atom_id res chain seq x y z
N SER A 1 41.77 12.41 1.09
CA SER A 1 40.89 13.23 0.27
C SER A 1 39.46 13.08 0.82
N LYS A 2 39.02 14.08 1.62
CA LYS A 2 37.64 14.13 2.16
C LYS A 2 36.72 14.55 1.04
N ILE A 3 35.90 13.62 0.52
CA ILE A 3 34.75 13.94 -0.32
C ILE A 3 33.74 14.67 0.57
N LYS A 4 33.70 16.00 0.46
CA LYS A 4 32.60 16.80 1.01
C LYS A 4 31.38 16.49 0.15
N SER A 5 30.47 15.65 0.65
CA SER A 5 29.10 15.61 0.13
C SER A 5 28.54 17.03 0.28
N LYS A 6 28.16 17.66 -0.83
CA LYS A 6 27.32 18.86 -0.80
C LYS A 6 25.97 18.44 -0.24
N GLY A 7 25.82 18.42 1.08
CA GLY A 7 24.51 18.31 1.72
C GLY A 7 23.67 19.49 1.28
N THR A 8 22.57 19.22 0.62
CA THR A 8 21.52 20.21 0.40
C THR A 8 21.13 20.72 1.78
N SER A 9 21.29 22.02 2.05
CA SER A 9 20.89 22.55 3.36
C SER A 9 19.39 22.33 3.54
N MET A 10 18.95 21.94 4.74
CA MET A 10 17.52 21.69 5.04
C MET A 10 16.64 22.91 4.73
N GLU A 11 17.19 24.12 4.84
CA GLU A 11 16.57 25.39 4.42
C GLU A 11 16.23 25.42 2.93
N SER A 12 16.93 24.67 2.07
CA SER A 12 16.69 24.59 0.64
C SER A 12 15.43 23.79 0.26
N LEU A 13 14.80 23.10 1.21
CA LEU A 13 13.58 22.34 0.96
C LEU A 13 12.35 23.24 0.79
N GLY A 14 12.40 24.48 1.29
CA GLY A 14 11.24 25.36 1.36
C GLY A 14 10.16 24.82 2.32
N ARG A 15 8.98 25.41 2.28
CA ARG A 15 7.85 24.99 3.10
C ARG A 15 7.30 23.64 2.66
N VAL A 16 7.26 22.67 3.58
CA VAL A 16 6.87 21.28 3.31
C VAL A 16 5.48 20.99 3.91
N ALA A 17 4.54 20.51 3.10
CA ALA A 17 3.27 19.99 3.59
C ALA A 17 3.40 18.49 3.87
N VAL A 18 3.07 18.05 5.08
CA VAL A 18 2.87 16.63 5.40
C VAL A 18 1.40 16.34 5.21
N LEU A 19 1.04 15.68 4.10
CA LEU A 19 -0.33 15.30 3.81
C LEU A 19 -0.70 14.10 4.67
N MET A 20 -1.67 14.26 5.58
CA MET A 20 -2.06 13.27 6.56
C MET A 20 -3.55 13.33 6.86
N GLY A 21 -4.15 12.28 7.39
CA GLY A 21 -5.59 12.17 7.59
C GLY A 21 -6.30 11.67 6.32
N GLY A 22 -6.96 12.56 5.59
CA GLY A 22 -7.68 12.20 4.36
C GLY A 22 -9.03 11.53 4.64
N HIS A 23 -9.65 10.96 3.59
CA HIS A 23 -11.02 10.43 3.63
C HIS A 23 -11.10 8.89 3.69
N SER A 24 -9.96 8.17 3.64
CA SER A 24 -9.96 6.72 3.59
C SER A 24 -10.34 6.10 4.94
N ALA A 25 -10.65 4.80 4.92
CA ALA A 25 -10.85 4.02 6.14
C ALA A 25 -9.60 3.97 7.04
N GLU A 26 -8.42 4.34 6.49
CA GLU A 26 -7.13 4.35 7.19
C GLU A 26 -6.76 5.75 7.75
N ARG A 27 -7.72 6.67 7.86
CA ARG A 27 -7.52 8.06 8.31
C ARG A 27 -6.69 8.16 9.59
N GLU A 28 -7.02 7.38 10.62
CA GLU A 28 -6.33 7.46 11.92
C GLU A 28 -4.90 6.96 11.83
N ILE A 29 -4.64 5.93 11.04
CA ILE A 29 -3.27 5.45 10.78
C ILE A 29 -2.48 6.51 10.02
N SER A 30 -3.09 7.17 9.05
CA SER A 30 -2.47 8.28 8.32
C SER A 30 -2.08 9.44 9.26
N LYS A 31 -2.92 9.77 10.22
CA LYS A 31 -2.61 10.78 11.23
C LYS A 31 -1.43 10.38 12.13
N LEU A 32 -1.37 9.12 12.55
CA LEU A 32 -0.24 8.60 13.34
C LEU A 32 1.07 8.68 12.55
N SER A 33 1.08 8.14 11.32
CA SER A 33 2.23 8.17 10.42
C SER A 33 2.68 9.62 10.14
N GLY A 34 1.72 10.47 9.78
CA GLY A 34 1.98 11.88 9.46
C GLY A 34 2.51 12.66 10.65
N THR A 35 2.02 12.39 11.86
CA THR A 35 2.52 13.03 13.09
C THR A 35 3.98 12.64 13.36
N GLY A 36 4.33 11.36 13.18
CA GLY A 36 5.70 10.90 13.30
C GLY A 36 6.63 11.58 12.30
N VAL A 37 6.23 11.63 11.03
CA VAL A 37 6.99 12.30 9.97
C VAL A 37 7.13 13.80 10.24
N LEU A 38 6.03 14.48 10.61
CA LEU A 38 6.04 15.91 10.90
C LEU A 38 7.00 16.24 12.06
N THR A 39 6.97 15.43 13.10
CA THR A 39 7.86 15.58 14.26
C THR A 39 9.33 15.42 13.84
N ALA A 40 9.63 14.38 13.07
CA ALA A 40 10.99 14.13 12.58
C ALA A 40 11.50 15.25 11.67
N LEU A 41 10.69 15.72 10.74
CA LEU A 41 11.06 16.82 9.83
C LEU A 41 11.33 18.12 10.60
N LYS A 42 10.49 18.46 11.57
CA LYS A 42 10.70 19.63 12.44
C LYS A 42 11.97 19.50 13.30
N PHE A 43 12.21 18.31 13.85
CA PHE A 43 13.45 18.04 14.61
C PHE A 43 14.71 18.25 13.74
N LEU A 44 14.64 17.94 12.44
CA LEU A 44 15.69 18.16 11.47
C LEU A 44 15.77 19.60 10.95
N GLY A 45 14.96 20.53 11.47
CA GLY A 45 14.97 21.94 11.06
C GLY A 45 14.26 22.23 9.75
N VAL A 46 13.41 21.32 9.26
CA VAL A 46 12.58 21.53 8.06
C VAL A 46 11.33 22.34 8.43
N ASP A 47 11.00 23.35 7.64
CA ASP A 47 9.74 24.12 7.76
C ASP A 47 8.55 23.26 7.31
N ALA A 48 8.15 22.31 8.18
CA ALA A 48 7.12 21.30 7.90
C ALA A 48 5.82 21.60 8.64
N HIS A 49 4.70 21.42 7.94
CA HIS A 49 3.34 21.67 8.44
C HIS A 49 2.39 20.53 8.09
N ALA A 50 1.50 20.21 9.03
CA ALA A 50 0.41 19.27 8.75
C ALA A 50 -0.58 19.86 7.75
N PHE A 51 -1.07 19.01 6.86
CA PHE A 51 -2.13 19.36 5.92
C PHE A 51 -3.07 18.16 5.74
N ASP A 52 -4.33 18.33 6.12
CA ASP A 52 -5.34 17.30 5.99
C ASP A 52 -6.27 17.62 4.81
N PRO A 53 -6.23 16.85 3.71
CA PRO A 53 -7.07 17.07 2.55
C PRO A 53 -8.56 16.75 2.76
N ALA A 54 -8.93 16.19 3.91
CA ALA A 54 -10.34 16.06 4.30
C ALA A 54 -10.92 17.36 4.89
N GLU A 55 -10.05 18.23 5.38
CA GLU A 55 -10.43 19.47 6.06
C GLU A 55 -10.10 20.71 5.20
N ARG A 56 -9.21 20.55 4.23
CA ARG A 56 -8.65 21.66 3.44
C ARG A 56 -8.56 21.29 1.96
N ASP A 57 -8.83 22.27 1.10
CA ASP A 57 -8.68 22.10 -0.34
C ASP A 57 -7.19 22.07 -0.77
N LEU A 58 -6.82 21.12 -1.63
CA LEU A 58 -5.43 20.96 -2.08
C LEU A 58 -4.89 22.20 -2.83
N SER A 59 -5.77 23.03 -3.43
CA SER A 59 -5.34 24.30 -4.06
C SER A 59 -4.73 25.29 -3.08
N GLU A 60 -5.05 25.16 -1.79
CA GLU A 60 -4.46 25.98 -0.73
C GLU A 60 -2.95 25.79 -0.59
N LEU A 61 -2.45 24.60 -0.91
CA LEU A 61 -1.00 24.34 -0.89
C LEU A 61 -0.20 25.38 -1.67
N LYS A 62 -0.67 25.70 -2.88
CA LYS A 62 -0.03 26.74 -3.71
C LYS A 62 -0.20 28.14 -3.15
N ARG A 63 -1.41 28.47 -2.68
CA ARG A 63 -1.71 29.80 -2.13
C ARG A 63 -0.90 30.11 -0.87
N GLU A 64 -0.62 29.08 -0.07
CA GLU A 64 0.16 29.22 1.15
C GLU A 64 1.68 29.07 0.95
N GLY A 65 2.13 28.93 -0.29
CA GLY A 65 3.56 28.90 -0.62
C GLY A 65 4.26 27.60 -0.25
N PHE A 66 3.55 26.46 -0.15
CA PHE A 66 4.20 25.19 -0.03
C PHE A 66 5.03 24.87 -1.27
N ALA A 67 6.26 24.40 -1.04
CA ALA A 67 7.23 24.09 -2.08
C ALA A 67 7.21 22.62 -2.47
N ARG A 68 6.78 21.75 -1.56
CA ARG A 68 6.70 20.28 -1.75
C ARG A 68 5.81 19.61 -0.73
N CYS A 69 5.47 18.35 -0.99
CA CYS A 69 4.61 17.55 -0.14
C CYS A 69 5.30 16.25 0.29
N PHE A 70 5.13 15.88 1.55
CA PHE A 70 5.36 14.52 2.02
C PHE A 70 4.00 13.83 2.14
N ILE A 71 3.79 12.75 1.38
CA ILE A 71 2.54 11.99 1.42
C ILE A 71 2.64 10.97 2.53
N ALA A 72 1.83 11.15 3.59
CA ALA A 72 1.61 10.20 4.68
C ALA A 72 0.14 9.72 4.70
N LEU A 73 -0.58 9.94 3.60
CA LEU A 73 -1.93 9.42 3.40
C LEU A 73 -1.87 7.92 3.12
N HIS A 74 -2.89 7.20 3.55
CA HIS A 74 -3.07 5.77 3.32
C HIS A 74 -4.36 5.48 2.56
N GLY A 75 -4.39 4.38 1.81
CA GLY A 75 -5.56 3.90 1.11
C GLY A 75 -6.03 4.80 -0.03
N ARG A 76 -7.34 4.78 -0.28
CA ARG A 76 -7.97 5.54 -1.36
C ARG A 76 -7.70 7.04 -1.25
N ARG A 77 -7.47 7.70 -2.38
CA ARG A 77 -7.06 9.10 -2.53
C ARG A 77 -5.68 9.45 -1.95
N GLY A 78 -5.00 8.49 -1.32
CA GLY A 78 -3.63 8.65 -0.84
C GLY A 78 -2.62 7.83 -1.61
N GLU A 79 -2.99 6.59 -1.97
CA GLU A 79 -2.09 5.62 -2.60
C GLU A 79 -2.54 5.19 -4.01
N ASP A 80 -3.65 5.71 -4.52
CA ASP A 80 -4.29 5.32 -5.78
C ASP A 80 -3.99 6.23 -6.98
N GLY A 81 -3.06 7.19 -6.83
CA GLY A 81 -2.71 8.15 -7.88
C GLY A 81 -3.52 9.44 -7.87
N THR A 82 -4.63 9.51 -7.11
CA THR A 82 -5.52 10.68 -7.10
C THR A 82 -4.83 11.93 -6.55
N VAL A 83 -4.24 11.85 -5.35
CA VAL A 83 -3.51 12.98 -4.75
C VAL A 83 -2.26 13.30 -5.54
N GLN A 84 -1.56 12.30 -6.07
CA GLN A 84 -0.39 12.46 -6.91
C GLN A 84 -0.72 13.28 -8.16
N GLY A 85 -1.82 12.97 -8.84
CA GLY A 85 -2.28 13.71 -10.01
C GLY A 85 -2.64 15.15 -9.69
N ALA A 86 -3.29 15.40 -8.56
CA ALA A 86 -3.59 16.77 -8.10
C ALA A 86 -2.29 17.56 -7.83
N LEU A 87 -1.29 16.94 -7.18
CA LEU A 87 -0.01 17.58 -6.91
C LEU A 87 0.80 17.85 -8.19
N GLU A 88 0.73 16.97 -9.20
CA GLU A 88 1.34 17.21 -10.51
C GLU A 88 0.72 18.42 -11.23
N LEU A 89 -0.62 18.52 -11.23
CA LEU A 89 -1.31 19.69 -11.78
C LEU A 89 -0.94 21.00 -11.05
N LEU A 90 -0.75 20.92 -9.73
CA LEU A 90 -0.27 22.03 -8.92
C LEU A 90 1.24 22.28 -9.06
N ARG A 91 1.97 21.44 -9.78
CA ARG A 91 3.44 21.48 -9.92
C ARG A 91 4.14 21.48 -8.56
N LEU A 92 3.70 20.62 -7.65
CA LEU A 92 4.28 20.41 -6.34
C LEU A 92 4.98 19.05 -6.31
N PRO A 93 6.31 19.02 -6.13
CA PRO A 93 7.02 17.76 -5.90
C PRO A 93 6.50 17.05 -4.66
N TYR A 94 6.47 15.71 -4.70
CA TYR A 94 5.97 14.90 -3.60
C TYR A 94 6.82 13.63 -3.42
N THR A 95 6.69 12.99 -2.27
CA THR A 95 7.33 11.71 -1.96
C THR A 95 6.52 10.54 -2.48
N GLY A 96 7.20 9.45 -2.86
CA GLY A 96 6.59 8.19 -3.29
C GLY A 96 6.49 8.05 -4.81
N SER A 97 5.67 7.10 -5.23
CA SER A 97 5.47 6.73 -6.63
C SER A 97 4.58 7.73 -7.37
N GLY A 98 4.70 7.79 -8.70
CA GLY A 98 3.87 8.63 -9.55
C GLY A 98 2.47 8.07 -9.80
N VAL A 99 1.64 8.84 -10.50
CA VAL A 99 0.20 8.56 -10.72
C VAL A 99 -0.06 7.15 -11.24
N MET A 100 0.58 6.78 -12.35
CA MET A 100 0.34 5.48 -12.99
C MET A 100 0.76 4.31 -12.10
N ALA A 101 1.91 4.42 -11.44
CA ALA A 101 2.40 3.36 -10.55
C ALA A 101 1.48 3.18 -9.34
N CYS A 102 1.03 4.28 -8.72
CA CYS A 102 0.07 4.24 -7.61
C CYS A 102 -1.26 3.63 -8.05
N ALA A 103 -1.81 4.04 -9.19
CA ALA A 103 -3.09 3.53 -9.69
C ALA A 103 -3.04 2.02 -9.98
N ILE A 104 -1.97 1.54 -10.61
CA ILE A 104 -1.78 0.10 -10.89
C ILE A 104 -1.58 -0.68 -9.58
N ALA A 105 -0.72 -0.18 -8.68
CA ALA A 105 -0.40 -0.89 -7.44
C ALA A 105 -1.60 -0.99 -6.49
N MET A 106 -2.49 0.01 -6.48
CA MET A 106 -3.71 -0.03 -5.68
C MET A 106 -4.69 -1.08 -6.20
N ASP A 107 -4.80 -1.28 -7.51
CA ASP A 107 -5.68 -2.29 -8.11
C ASP A 107 -4.95 -3.63 -8.24
N LYS A 108 -5.26 -4.56 -7.32
CA LYS A 108 -4.63 -5.89 -7.26
C LYS A 108 -4.86 -6.71 -8.53
N VAL A 109 -5.98 -6.52 -9.22
CA VAL A 109 -6.28 -7.23 -10.47
C VAL A 109 -5.39 -6.70 -11.59
N MET A 110 -5.25 -5.38 -11.71
CA MET A 110 -4.35 -4.76 -12.69
C MET A 110 -2.89 -5.10 -12.40
N THR A 111 -2.46 -5.07 -11.15
CA THR A 111 -1.12 -5.49 -10.72
C THR A 111 -0.85 -6.94 -11.14
N LYS A 112 -1.77 -7.88 -10.85
CA LYS A 112 -1.62 -9.30 -11.24
C LYS A 112 -1.53 -9.47 -12.75
N ARG A 113 -2.36 -8.77 -13.52
CA ARG A 113 -2.32 -8.80 -15.00
C ARG A 113 -0.96 -8.33 -15.54
N LEU A 114 -0.42 -7.25 -14.95
CA LEU A 114 0.90 -6.75 -15.31
C LEU A 114 2.00 -7.76 -14.97
N TRP A 115 1.98 -8.35 -13.79
CA TRP A 115 2.95 -9.37 -13.39
C TRP A 115 2.90 -10.59 -14.31
N ILE A 116 1.73 -11.10 -14.64
CA ILE A 116 1.57 -12.20 -15.58
C ILE A 116 2.16 -11.84 -16.96
N ALA A 117 1.87 -10.64 -17.46
CA ALA A 117 2.40 -10.17 -18.73
C ALA A 117 3.93 -10.04 -18.73
N GLN A 118 4.55 -9.82 -17.58
CA GLN A 118 5.99 -9.76 -17.38
C GLN A 118 6.62 -11.11 -16.98
N GLY A 119 5.83 -12.18 -16.90
CA GLY A 119 6.30 -13.50 -16.48
C GLY A 119 6.64 -13.61 -14.99
N LEU A 120 6.18 -12.67 -14.18
CA LEU A 120 6.35 -12.71 -12.71
C LEU A 120 5.30 -13.62 -12.06
N PRO A 121 5.68 -14.44 -11.07
CA PRO A 121 4.76 -15.32 -10.39
C PRO A 121 3.75 -14.53 -9.57
N THR A 122 2.50 -14.98 -9.64
CA THR A 122 1.40 -14.47 -8.80
C THR A 122 0.39 -15.59 -8.59
N PRO A 123 -0.32 -15.67 -7.45
CA PRO A 123 -1.33 -16.70 -7.18
C PRO A 123 -2.39 -16.76 -8.28
N ARG A 124 -2.87 -17.96 -8.61
CA ARG A 124 -4.04 -18.11 -9.51
C ARG A 124 -5.24 -17.39 -8.91
N TYR A 125 -6.09 -16.83 -9.74
CA TYR A 125 -7.20 -16.02 -9.27
C TYR A 125 -8.43 -16.05 -10.19
N VAL A 126 -9.55 -15.68 -9.59
CA VAL A 126 -10.83 -15.43 -10.26
C VAL A 126 -11.34 -14.06 -9.83
N CYS A 127 -11.82 -13.26 -10.78
CA CYS A 127 -12.54 -12.03 -10.48
C CYS A 127 -14.05 -12.31 -10.47
N LEU A 128 -14.74 -11.74 -9.48
CA LEU A 128 -16.18 -11.72 -9.41
C LEU A 128 -16.63 -10.25 -9.47
N ASP A 129 -17.04 -9.81 -10.66
CA ASP A 129 -17.79 -8.56 -10.82
C ASP A 129 -19.22 -8.71 -10.25
N PRO A 130 -19.98 -7.63 -10.07
CA PRO A 130 -21.32 -7.70 -9.49
C PRO A 130 -22.26 -8.66 -10.20
N GLU A 131 -22.16 -8.79 -11.53
CA GLU A 131 -22.99 -9.68 -12.34
C GLU A 131 -22.57 -11.15 -12.18
N ALA A 132 -21.28 -11.38 -11.89
CA ALA A 132 -20.72 -12.71 -11.65
C ALA A 132 -20.95 -13.21 -10.21
N GLN A 133 -21.44 -12.40 -9.28
CA GLN A 133 -21.68 -12.78 -7.88
C GLN A 133 -22.96 -13.59 -7.68
N THR A 134 -23.25 -14.49 -8.61
CA THR A 134 -24.33 -15.47 -8.45
C THR A 134 -23.94 -16.58 -7.47
N ARG A 135 -24.92 -17.17 -6.79
CA ARG A 135 -24.68 -18.25 -5.83
C ARG A 135 -23.89 -19.42 -6.46
N GLU A 136 -24.23 -19.78 -7.70
CA GLU A 136 -23.56 -20.84 -8.43
C GLU A 136 -22.08 -20.52 -8.68
N ARG A 137 -21.76 -19.32 -9.18
CA ARG A 137 -20.39 -18.92 -9.45
C ARG A 137 -19.57 -18.78 -8.17
N ILE A 138 -20.14 -18.21 -7.11
CA ILE A 138 -19.49 -18.11 -5.79
C ILE A 138 -19.10 -19.50 -5.27
N HIS A 139 -20.04 -20.47 -5.35
CA HIS A 139 -19.77 -21.84 -4.92
C HIS A 139 -18.78 -22.60 -5.82
N GLY A 140 -18.69 -22.23 -7.11
CA GLY A 140 -17.75 -22.84 -8.06
C GLY A 140 -16.31 -22.32 -7.95
N VAL A 141 -16.04 -21.21 -7.23
CA VAL A 141 -14.69 -20.66 -7.09
C VAL A 141 -13.71 -21.65 -6.47
N PRO A 142 -14.04 -22.36 -5.36
CA PRO A 142 -13.15 -23.36 -4.78
C PRO A 142 -12.84 -24.54 -5.71
N ASP A 143 -13.73 -24.89 -6.64
CA ASP A 143 -13.48 -25.97 -7.61
C ASP A 143 -12.32 -25.63 -8.55
N GLY A 144 -12.21 -24.35 -8.92
CA GLY A 144 -11.14 -23.86 -9.80
C GLY A 144 -9.82 -23.52 -9.09
N LEU A 145 -9.89 -22.93 -7.90
CA LEU A 145 -8.72 -22.44 -7.16
C LEU A 145 -8.21 -23.42 -6.12
N GLY A 146 -9.06 -24.31 -5.59
CA GLY A 146 -8.76 -25.12 -4.42
C GLY A 146 -9.02 -24.37 -3.11
N LEU A 147 -8.81 -25.07 -1.99
CA LEU A 147 -8.91 -24.55 -0.63
C LEU A 147 -7.60 -24.80 0.13
N PRO A 148 -7.19 -23.91 1.01
CA PRO A 148 -7.80 -22.64 1.31
C PRO A 148 -7.60 -21.60 0.20
N LEU A 149 -8.50 -20.60 0.13
CA LEU A 149 -8.38 -19.47 -0.78
C LEU A 149 -8.63 -18.15 -0.04
N ILE A 150 -8.28 -17.04 -0.69
CA ILE A 150 -8.51 -15.69 -0.17
C ILE A 150 -9.59 -14.99 -0.99
N VAL A 151 -10.56 -14.40 -0.32
CA VAL A 151 -11.53 -13.45 -0.91
C VAL A 151 -11.22 -12.06 -0.39
N LYS A 152 -11.10 -11.08 -1.29
CA LYS A 152 -10.74 -9.71 -0.92
C LYS A 152 -11.24 -8.66 -1.92
N PRO A 153 -11.48 -7.43 -1.47
CA PRO A 153 -11.68 -6.29 -2.35
C PRO A 153 -10.36 -5.97 -3.09
N PRO A 154 -10.37 -5.75 -4.43
CA PRO A 154 -9.14 -5.51 -5.17
C PRO A 154 -8.51 -4.15 -4.90
N ARG A 155 -9.27 -3.13 -4.50
CA ARG A 155 -8.84 -1.72 -4.40
C ARG A 155 -8.80 -1.19 -2.97
N GLU A 156 -8.70 -2.07 -1.97
CA GLU A 156 -8.52 -1.70 -0.56
C GLU A 156 -7.14 -2.12 -0.05
N GLY A 157 -6.61 -1.32 0.88
CA GLY A 157 -5.35 -1.60 1.58
C GLY A 157 -5.54 -2.33 2.92
N SER A 158 -4.44 -2.51 3.64
CA SER A 158 -4.37 -2.89 5.06
C SER A 158 -5.21 -4.09 5.50
N SER A 159 -5.37 -5.08 4.63
CA SER A 159 -6.15 -6.30 4.90
C SER A 159 -7.65 -6.07 5.18
N ILE A 160 -8.19 -4.91 4.80
CA ILE A 160 -9.60 -4.59 4.95
C ILE A 160 -10.45 -5.49 4.03
N GLY A 161 -11.49 -6.12 4.59
CA GLY A 161 -12.42 -6.97 3.84
C GLY A 161 -11.84 -8.29 3.33
N ILE A 162 -10.67 -8.71 3.82
CA ILE A 162 -10.01 -9.97 3.44
C ILE A 162 -10.55 -11.11 4.29
N THR A 163 -10.86 -12.24 3.64
CA THR A 163 -11.22 -13.49 4.32
C THR A 163 -10.43 -14.65 3.74
N LYS A 164 -9.78 -15.44 4.62
CA LYS A 164 -9.26 -16.76 4.29
C LYS A 164 -10.37 -17.78 4.40
N VAL A 165 -10.78 -18.33 3.27
CA VAL A 165 -11.83 -19.34 3.16
C VAL A 165 -11.22 -20.72 3.21
N GLN A 166 -11.66 -21.53 4.16
CA GLN A 166 -11.19 -22.91 4.36
C GLN A 166 -12.19 -23.98 3.88
N GLY A 167 -13.43 -23.58 3.59
CA GLY A 167 -14.48 -24.47 3.18
C GLY A 167 -15.61 -23.76 2.40
N TYR A 168 -16.33 -24.50 1.59
CA TYR A 168 -17.40 -23.99 0.73
C TYR A 168 -18.46 -23.17 1.48
N SER A 169 -18.81 -23.55 2.70
CA SER A 169 -19.82 -22.86 3.52
C SER A 169 -19.43 -21.41 3.87
N GLN A 170 -18.15 -21.09 3.85
CA GLN A 170 -17.65 -19.74 4.19
C GLN A 170 -17.67 -18.77 2.99
N MET A 171 -17.82 -19.27 1.76
CA MET A 171 -17.71 -18.46 0.55
C MET A 171 -18.71 -17.31 0.52
N GLN A 172 -19.97 -17.58 0.85
CA GLN A 172 -21.03 -16.56 0.80
C GLN A 172 -20.77 -15.41 1.77
N ASP A 173 -20.36 -15.72 2.98
CA ASP A 173 -20.06 -14.71 4.00
C ASP A 173 -18.79 -13.91 3.64
N ALA A 174 -17.77 -14.57 3.09
CA ALA A 174 -16.56 -13.92 2.61
C ALA A 174 -16.85 -12.91 1.48
N VAL A 175 -17.67 -13.30 0.51
CA VAL A 175 -18.13 -12.42 -0.57
C VAL A 175 -18.93 -11.26 0.00
N ALA A 176 -19.91 -11.53 0.88
CA ALA A 176 -20.74 -10.49 1.48
C ALA A 176 -19.93 -9.48 2.30
N LEU A 177 -18.86 -9.92 2.97
CA LEU A 177 -17.94 -9.04 3.68
C LEU A 177 -17.16 -8.14 2.71
N ALA A 178 -16.52 -8.73 1.71
CA ALA A 178 -15.66 -8.00 0.78
C ALA A 178 -16.44 -6.99 -0.08
N THR A 179 -17.69 -7.33 -0.48
CA THR A 179 -18.58 -6.45 -1.25
C THR A 179 -18.96 -5.15 -0.53
N ARG A 180 -18.82 -5.10 0.80
CA ARG A 180 -19.04 -3.84 1.54
C ARG A 180 -18.00 -2.76 1.21
N TYR A 181 -16.85 -3.16 0.70
CA TYR A 181 -15.72 -2.29 0.43
C TYR A 181 -15.47 -2.04 -1.06
N ASP A 182 -15.75 -3.04 -1.89
CA ASP A 182 -15.60 -2.94 -3.33
C ASP A 182 -16.64 -3.82 -4.02
N PRO A 183 -17.37 -3.33 -5.04
CA PRO A 183 -18.33 -4.14 -5.78
C PRO A 183 -17.66 -5.27 -6.58
N ASP A 184 -16.42 -5.05 -7.04
CA ASP A 184 -15.61 -6.09 -7.67
C ASP A 184 -14.87 -6.88 -6.59
N LEU A 185 -14.68 -8.18 -6.81
CA LEU A 185 -13.96 -9.03 -5.85
C LEU A 185 -12.85 -9.81 -6.55
N LEU A 186 -11.78 -10.02 -5.80
CA LEU A 186 -10.68 -10.90 -6.15
C LEU A 186 -10.69 -12.12 -5.24
N CYS A 187 -10.83 -13.30 -5.84
CA CYS A 187 -10.63 -14.58 -5.18
C CYS A 187 -9.30 -15.16 -5.68
N GLU A 188 -8.40 -15.53 -4.79
CA GLU A 188 -7.11 -16.11 -5.18
C GLU A 188 -6.72 -17.29 -4.29
N GLU A 189 -5.90 -18.20 -4.82
CA GLU A 189 -5.37 -19.31 -4.03
C GLU A 189 -4.54 -18.77 -2.86
N PHE A 190 -4.65 -19.42 -1.72
CA PHE A 190 -3.82 -19.08 -0.57
C PHE A 190 -2.42 -19.69 -0.73
N ILE A 191 -1.42 -18.85 -0.70
CA ILE A 191 -0.02 -19.29 -0.71
C ILE A 191 0.48 -19.34 0.73
N ALA A 192 0.86 -20.52 1.17
CA ALA A 192 1.52 -20.71 2.45
C ALA A 192 3.01 -20.35 2.31
N GLY A 193 3.54 -19.62 3.26
CA GLY A 193 4.95 -19.22 3.24
C GLY A 193 5.23 -18.07 4.19
N GLU A 194 6.42 -17.52 4.07
CA GLU A 194 6.88 -16.36 4.83
C GLU A 194 6.29 -15.07 4.27
N GLU A 195 5.92 -14.15 5.15
CA GLU A 195 5.48 -12.80 4.76
C GLU A 195 6.72 -11.92 4.56
N LEU A 196 6.89 -11.39 3.38
CA LEU A 196 8.07 -10.62 3.00
C LEU A 196 7.68 -9.25 2.45
N THR A 197 8.56 -8.27 2.62
CA THR A 197 8.44 -6.98 1.98
C THR A 197 9.79 -6.45 1.55
N CYS A 198 9.82 -5.69 0.46
CA CYS A 198 11.03 -5.07 -0.07
C CYS A 198 10.71 -3.64 -0.51
N ALA A 199 11.39 -2.68 0.08
CA ALA A 199 11.26 -1.29 -0.34
C ALA A 199 12.16 -1.01 -1.56
N VAL A 200 11.67 -0.19 -2.50
CA VAL A 200 12.42 0.25 -3.67
C VAL A 200 12.61 1.77 -3.61
N LEU A 201 13.85 2.22 -3.76
CA LEU A 201 14.22 3.64 -3.83
C LEU A 201 14.68 4.01 -5.23
N GLY A 202 14.41 5.27 -5.62
CA GLY A 202 14.78 5.79 -6.92
C GLY A 202 13.70 5.52 -7.99
N SER A 203 14.03 5.80 -9.24
CA SER A 203 13.15 5.64 -10.38
C SER A 203 13.92 5.30 -11.66
N GLY A 204 13.27 4.66 -12.63
CA GLY A 204 13.90 4.26 -13.88
C GLY A 204 15.19 3.46 -13.65
N THR A 205 16.29 3.84 -14.31
CA THR A 205 17.59 3.16 -14.19
C THR A 205 18.29 3.37 -12.84
N SER A 206 17.82 4.30 -12.02
CA SER A 206 18.32 4.51 -10.65
C SER A 206 17.53 3.77 -9.57
N ALA A 207 16.48 3.05 -9.96
CA ALA A 207 15.71 2.24 -9.01
C ALA A 207 16.59 1.14 -8.41
N ARG A 208 16.51 0.99 -7.10
CA ARG A 208 17.23 -0.05 -6.36
C ARG A 208 16.35 -0.64 -5.26
N ALA A 209 16.33 -1.95 -5.16
CA ALA A 209 15.73 -2.65 -4.05
C ALA A 209 16.59 -2.49 -2.78
N LEU A 210 15.94 -2.33 -1.65
CA LEU A 210 16.57 -2.41 -0.33
C LEU A 210 16.59 -3.87 0.15
N PRO A 211 17.31 -4.20 1.24
CA PRO A 211 17.27 -5.54 1.80
C PRO A 211 15.85 -6.00 2.11
N VAL A 212 15.55 -7.24 1.77
CA VAL A 212 14.26 -7.87 2.06
C VAL A 212 14.03 -7.97 3.56
N ILE A 213 12.85 -7.62 4.01
CA ILE A 213 12.41 -7.71 5.40
C ILE A 213 11.42 -8.86 5.52
N ARG A 214 11.64 -9.76 6.48
CA ARG A 214 10.67 -10.79 6.86
C ARG A 214 9.79 -10.28 7.98
N ILE A 215 8.48 -10.43 7.80
CA ILE A 215 7.45 -10.05 8.76
C ILE A 215 6.98 -11.32 9.48
N VAL A 216 7.16 -11.36 10.79
CA VAL A 216 6.74 -12.49 11.63
C VAL A 216 5.59 -12.02 12.52
N ALA A 217 4.38 -12.23 12.02
CA ALA A 217 3.15 -11.91 12.73
C ALA A 217 2.71 -13.06 13.66
N PRO A 218 1.99 -12.77 14.76
CA PRO A 218 1.42 -13.78 15.64
C PRO A 218 0.53 -14.75 14.88
N ALA A 219 0.73 -16.06 15.11
CA ALA A 219 0.01 -17.14 14.43
C ALA A 219 0.03 -17.06 12.89
N GLY A 220 0.97 -16.33 12.29
CA GLY A 220 1.04 -16.11 10.84
C GLY A 220 -0.09 -15.23 10.29
N ASN A 221 -0.75 -14.44 11.13
CA ASN A 221 -1.85 -13.58 10.75
C ASN A 221 -1.42 -12.11 10.74
N TYR A 222 -1.04 -11.57 9.57
CA TYR A 222 -0.65 -10.18 9.40
C TYR A 222 -1.85 -9.32 8.99
N ASP A 223 -2.87 -9.31 9.87
CA ASP A 223 -4.08 -8.50 9.73
C ASP A 223 -3.89 -7.06 10.22
N TYR A 224 -4.97 -6.28 10.18
CA TYR A 224 -4.97 -4.85 10.58
C TYR A 224 -4.50 -4.64 12.02
N GLU A 225 -4.94 -5.50 12.97
CA GLU A 225 -4.53 -5.42 14.38
C GLU A 225 -3.04 -5.69 14.54
N ASN A 226 -2.52 -6.75 13.90
CA ASN A 226 -1.11 -7.12 13.96
C ASN A 226 -0.20 -6.18 13.16
N LYS A 227 -0.75 -5.38 12.23
CA LYS A 227 0.00 -4.35 11.49
C LYS A 227 0.23 -3.09 12.32
N TYR A 228 -0.76 -2.65 13.07
CA TYR A 228 -0.77 -1.29 13.61
C TYR A 228 -0.84 -1.19 15.13
N PHE A 229 -1.33 -2.22 15.82
CA PHE A 229 -1.62 -2.16 17.26
C PHE A 229 -0.95 -3.25 18.09
N SER A 230 -0.36 -4.26 17.47
CA SER A 230 0.32 -5.35 18.19
C SER A 230 1.83 -5.14 18.20
N ASP A 231 2.43 -5.15 19.38
CA ASP A 231 3.88 -5.17 19.57
C ASP A 231 4.50 -6.57 19.36
N ALA A 232 3.67 -7.59 19.11
CA ALA A 232 4.11 -8.96 18.93
C ALA A 232 4.62 -9.25 17.50
N THR A 233 4.31 -8.40 16.52
CA THR A 233 4.84 -8.52 15.17
C THR A 233 6.31 -8.11 15.13
N ARG A 234 7.18 -8.99 14.57
CA ARG A 234 8.61 -8.74 14.44
C ARG A 234 8.99 -8.53 12.99
N TYR A 235 9.91 -7.61 12.76
CA TYR A 235 10.47 -7.30 11.45
C TYR A 235 11.94 -7.67 11.44
N LEU A 236 12.32 -8.65 10.63
CA LEU A 236 13.69 -9.16 10.56
C LEU A 236 14.37 -8.61 9.30
N CYS A 237 15.43 -7.82 9.48
CA CYS A 237 16.25 -7.27 8.42
C CYS A 237 17.74 -7.47 8.76
N PRO A 238 18.49 -8.28 8.03
CA PRO A 238 18.09 -9.06 6.85
C PRO A 238 17.05 -10.16 7.19
N SER A 239 16.32 -10.60 6.15
CA SER A 239 15.18 -11.54 6.30
C SER A 239 15.57 -12.93 6.82
N GLY A 240 16.83 -13.30 6.72
CA GLY A 240 17.32 -14.64 7.02
C GLY A 240 17.07 -15.66 5.90
N LEU A 241 16.55 -15.22 4.75
CA LEU A 241 16.45 -16.03 3.54
C LEU A 241 17.85 -16.31 2.98
N ASP A 242 18.02 -17.43 2.30
CA ASP A 242 19.26 -17.67 1.58
C ASP A 242 19.39 -16.75 0.34
N ALA A 243 20.60 -16.68 -0.23
CA ALA A 243 20.88 -15.77 -1.34
C ALA A 243 20.07 -16.11 -2.61
N ALA A 244 19.70 -17.38 -2.81
CA ALA A 244 18.90 -17.81 -3.96
C ALA A 244 17.43 -17.41 -3.79
N GLU A 245 16.88 -17.57 -2.60
CA GLU A 245 15.51 -17.13 -2.24
C GLU A 245 15.38 -15.60 -2.31
N ALA A 246 16.40 -14.87 -1.81
CA ALA A 246 16.40 -13.41 -1.85
C ALA A 246 16.54 -12.83 -3.27
N ALA A 247 17.12 -13.56 -4.21
CA ALA A 247 17.31 -13.13 -5.60
C ALA A 247 16.06 -13.34 -6.49
N GLN A 248 15.07 -14.10 -6.04
CA GLN A 248 13.82 -14.38 -6.77
C GLN A 248 12.72 -13.34 -6.47
N GLN A 249 12.97 -12.37 -5.62
CA GLN A 249 12.07 -11.31 -5.18
C GLN A 249 12.46 -9.93 -5.72
#